data_55348b31a3351fa8cb7f57413a6e1f33
#
_entry.id   55348b31a3351fa8cb7f57413a6e1f33
#
_cell.length_a   1.000
_cell.length_b   1.000
_cell.length_c   1.000
_cell.angle_alpha   90.00
_cell.angle_beta   90.00
_cell.angle_gamma   90.00
#
_symmetry.space_group_name_H-M   'P 1'
#
loop_
_entity.id
_entity.type
_entity.pdbx_description
1 polymer ?
#
loop_
_entity_poly.entity_id
_entity_poly.type
_entity_poly.pdbx_seq_one_letter_code
_entity_poly.pdbx_strand_id
1 'polypeptide(L)'
;MTFTKKAATFLATIVLSTTTSTVIVTNAQAATFTKDEIQEVHQIQNQYKNLPKDNFNADNLYASTPHLTAPFSPGSVTSSYINSQLDYINFYRALFDLPSISTNKTDNDNAQITASVMAAIKANPFTNQHGLPSETRPDYINDTYWTIAKNVSASSNLNFNVSNQSAGDVITDLLTDTYNLDGSDTGHRAWLLSSRLTTTGIGAAYGENNYRYSVQQVAYPSDGYKAAAKSTVAYPNSGVFPIELLQGNNIAWSLYLSDKTISGTPKITITDLDTGQTSQATKVNNFSNKGYGYFDTILTYFPGNIKLVSGHEYNVNISNVYQYSFKLFNQVAANQPKLEVSEDSTKTKNKVKNSSTISSSQNIKEATDETTRNILKQADDPSSNTTIKSALLLQAEELRDSLNKNRRMNPIIFGRSYQDGYSYYNLGEDQLFHNFYVYGNPDLTAGVVNIDNSSLDTHIYTSPYPSLQKLTSNHVTPGKSYAYGQSITTNHTTWYYLGKKQWIRQFN
;
A
#
# COMPACT_ATOMS: atom_id res chain seq x y z
N MET A 1 -64.08 75.46 18.16
CA MET A 1 -64.26 74.01 18.10
C MET A 1 -62.90 73.34 18.19
N THR A 2 -62.56 72.95 19.40
CA THR A 2 -61.24 72.39 19.74
C THR A 2 -61.35 70.86 19.88
N PHE A 3 -60.67 70.12 19.00
CA PHE A 3 -60.56 68.67 19.09
C PHE A 3 -59.34 68.28 19.89
N THR A 4 -59.51 67.75 21.10
CA THR A 4 -58.49 67.15 21.93
C THR A 4 -58.20 65.73 21.46
N LYS A 5 -56.99 65.44 21.02
CA LYS A 5 -56.51 64.10 20.75
C LYS A 5 -55.94 63.47 22.01
N LYS A 6 -56.58 62.37 22.46
CA LYS A 6 -56.06 61.53 23.52
C LYS A 6 -54.96 60.61 22.91
N ALA A 7 -53.75 60.73 23.42
CA ALA A 7 -52.69 59.80 23.14
C ALA A 7 -52.78 58.60 24.08
N ALA A 8 -52.93 57.40 23.55
CA ALA A 8 -52.84 56.16 24.31
C ALA A 8 -51.39 55.67 24.29
N THR A 9 -50.75 55.67 25.45
CA THR A 9 -49.42 55.13 25.62
C THR A 9 -49.48 53.62 25.78
N PHE A 10 -48.97 52.87 24.77
CA PHE A 10 -48.79 51.44 24.91
C PHE A 10 -47.41 51.16 25.51
N LEU A 11 -47.37 50.62 26.73
CA LEU A 11 -46.18 50.13 27.38
C LEU A 11 -45.89 48.70 26.81
N ALA A 12 -44.93 48.57 25.92
CA ALA A 12 -44.47 47.26 25.48
C ALA A 12 -43.36 46.76 26.46
N THR A 13 -43.72 45.79 27.27
CA THR A 13 -42.77 45.10 28.14
C THR A 13 -42.00 44.11 27.29
N ILE A 14 -40.74 44.44 26.97
CA ILE A 14 -39.82 43.50 26.31
C ILE A 14 -39.29 42.57 27.41
N VAL A 15 -39.76 41.31 27.40
CA VAL A 15 -39.16 40.23 28.19
C VAL A 15 -37.92 39.76 27.40
N LEU A 16 -36.75 40.18 27.88
CA LEU A 16 -35.46 39.69 27.37
C LEU A 16 -35.24 38.30 27.96
N SER A 17 -35.63 37.25 27.24
CA SER A 17 -35.23 35.87 27.55
C SER A 17 -33.75 35.69 27.16
N THR A 18 -32.85 35.79 28.12
CA THR A 18 -31.46 35.37 27.98
C THR A 18 -31.44 33.85 27.94
N THR A 19 -31.46 33.29 26.73
CA THR A 19 -31.04 31.90 26.52
C THR A 19 -29.54 31.84 26.71
N THR A 20 -29.09 31.43 27.89
CA THR A 20 -27.72 31.01 28.11
C THR A 20 -27.50 29.73 27.28
N SER A 21 -26.98 29.88 26.08
CA SER A 21 -26.42 28.76 25.35
C SER A 21 -25.21 28.29 26.14
N THR A 22 -25.39 27.24 26.93
CA THR A 22 -24.25 26.48 27.45
C THR A 22 -23.50 25.89 26.23
N VAL A 23 -22.40 26.54 25.87
CA VAL A 23 -21.42 25.93 24.99
C VAL A 23 -20.88 24.75 25.79
N ILE A 24 -21.36 23.56 25.46
CA ILE A 24 -20.73 22.33 25.92
C ILE A 24 -19.40 22.29 25.15
N VAL A 25 -18.33 22.74 25.80
CA VAL A 25 -16.98 22.47 25.35
C VAL A 25 -16.79 20.98 25.59
N THR A 26 -17.11 20.18 24.60
CA THR A 26 -16.62 18.78 24.55
C THR A 26 -15.12 18.91 24.44
N ASN A 27 -14.40 18.54 25.48
CA ASN A 27 -12.97 18.33 25.37
C ASN A 27 -12.77 17.35 24.22
N ALA A 28 -12.15 17.79 23.14
CA ALA A 28 -11.76 16.92 22.05
C ALA A 28 -10.87 15.83 22.68
N GLN A 29 -11.38 14.62 22.73
CA GLN A 29 -10.62 13.47 23.22
C GLN A 29 -9.96 12.86 22.02
N ALA A 30 -8.64 12.71 22.06
CA ALA A 30 -7.89 12.07 20.97
C ALA A 30 -8.46 10.67 20.70
N ALA A 31 -8.44 10.26 19.43
CA ALA A 31 -8.93 8.95 19.02
C ALA A 31 -8.26 7.84 19.84
N THR A 32 -9.03 6.85 20.20
CA THR A 32 -8.49 5.67 20.85
C THR A 32 -7.99 4.70 19.79
N PHE A 33 -6.78 4.19 19.98
CA PHE A 33 -6.17 3.18 19.12
C PHE A 33 -6.37 1.80 19.73
N THR A 34 -6.68 0.83 18.91
CA THR A 34 -6.63 -0.58 19.34
C THR A 34 -5.18 -1.00 19.58
N LYS A 35 -4.99 -2.07 20.33
CA LYS A 35 -3.63 -2.63 20.52
C LYS A 35 -2.98 -3.03 19.20
N ASP A 36 -3.78 -3.56 18.26
CA ASP A 36 -3.31 -3.95 16.94
C ASP A 36 -2.87 -2.71 16.12
N GLU A 37 -3.64 -1.61 16.14
CA GLU A 37 -3.26 -0.35 15.48
C GLU A 37 -1.99 0.26 16.09
N ILE A 38 -1.82 0.22 17.41
CA ILE A 38 -0.59 0.69 18.06
C ILE A 38 0.61 -0.15 17.63
N GLN A 39 0.43 -1.46 17.55
CA GLN A 39 1.47 -2.36 17.06
C GLN A 39 1.83 -2.05 15.60
N GLU A 40 0.83 -1.83 14.75
CA GLU A 40 1.02 -1.43 13.35
C GLU A 40 1.79 -0.09 13.24
N VAL A 41 1.41 0.92 14.04
CA VAL A 41 2.15 2.20 14.12
C VAL A 41 3.62 1.97 14.47
N HIS A 42 3.90 1.20 15.51
CA HIS A 42 5.29 0.91 15.93
C HIS A 42 6.06 0.16 14.84
N GLN A 43 5.40 -0.73 14.12
CA GLN A 43 6.02 -1.47 13.03
C GLN A 43 6.40 -0.51 11.88
N ILE A 44 5.47 0.32 11.43
CA ILE A 44 5.71 1.31 10.37
C ILE A 44 6.84 2.27 10.77
N GLN A 45 6.84 2.75 12.03
CA GLN A 45 7.91 3.60 12.57
C GLN A 45 9.28 2.91 12.55
N ASN A 46 9.34 1.65 12.95
CA ASN A 46 10.57 0.87 12.92
C ASN A 46 11.07 0.62 11.50
N GLN A 47 10.17 0.32 10.56
CA GLN A 47 10.52 0.17 9.15
C GLN A 47 11.09 1.47 8.59
N TYR A 48 10.38 2.57 8.79
CA TYR A 48 10.83 3.88 8.32
C TYR A 48 12.18 4.27 8.91
N LYS A 49 12.41 3.98 10.20
CA LYS A 49 13.70 4.22 10.85
C LYS A 49 14.85 3.48 10.17
N ASN A 50 14.60 2.26 9.70
CA ASN A 50 15.59 1.38 9.11
C ASN A 50 15.80 1.59 7.60
N LEU A 51 14.98 2.42 6.95
CA LEU A 51 15.19 2.78 5.54
C LEU A 51 16.51 3.54 5.38
N PRO A 52 17.23 3.35 4.23
CA PRO A 52 18.43 4.09 3.92
C PRO A 52 18.18 5.61 3.91
N LYS A 53 19.05 6.40 4.56
CA LYS A 53 18.93 7.86 4.64
C LYS A 53 20.06 8.60 3.91
N ASP A 54 20.91 7.86 3.21
CA ASP A 54 22.06 8.42 2.53
C ASP A 54 21.63 9.36 1.41
N ASN A 55 22.27 10.52 1.34
CA ASN A 55 22.14 11.43 0.21
C ASN A 55 23.05 10.97 -0.92
N PHE A 56 22.53 11.07 -2.14
CA PHE A 56 23.29 10.74 -3.34
C PHE A 56 23.62 12.00 -4.12
N ASN A 57 24.90 12.23 -4.34
CA ASN A 57 25.46 13.30 -5.16
C ASN A 57 26.28 12.71 -6.33
N ALA A 58 26.91 13.55 -7.13
CA ALA A 58 27.68 13.12 -8.27
C ALA A 58 28.87 12.17 -7.93
N ASP A 59 29.37 12.24 -6.68
CA ASP A 59 30.55 11.46 -6.26
C ASP A 59 30.19 10.03 -5.84
N ASN A 60 28.97 9.81 -5.32
CA ASN A 60 28.55 8.53 -4.76
C ASN A 60 27.37 7.85 -5.47
N LEU A 61 26.79 8.51 -6.50
CA LEU A 61 25.65 7.96 -7.24
C LEU A 61 26.05 6.82 -8.17
N TYR A 62 27.25 6.89 -8.76
CA TYR A 62 27.62 6.05 -9.88
C TYR A 62 28.51 4.86 -9.50
N ALA A 63 28.21 3.70 -10.09
CA ALA A 63 29.15 2.60 -10.22
C ALA A 63 30.08 2.82 -11.44
N SER A 64 29.53 3.44 -12.50
CA SER A 64 30.29 3.92 -13.67
C SER A 64 29.71 5.29 -14.05
N THR A 65 30.55 6.32 -13.98
CA THR A 65 30.12 7.71 -14.30
C THR A 65 29.72 7.82 -15.77
N PRO A 66 28.57 8.44 -16.10
CA PRO A 66 28.18 8.67 -17.47
C PRO A 66 29.11 9.68 -18.16
N HIS A 67 29.35 9.49 -19.47
CA HIS A 67 30.00 10.47 -20.31
C HIS A 67 28.94 11.14 -21.18
N LEU A 68 28.61 12.39 -20.84
CA LEU A 68 27.42 13.09 -21.37
C LEU A 68 27.70 13.85 -22.69
N THR A 69 28.95 13.84 -23.16
CA THR A 69 29.39 14.41 -24.43
C THR A 69 29.90 13.33 -25.37
N ALA A 70 30.51 13.68 -26.53
CA ALA A 70 31.09 12.70 -27.45
C ALA A 70 32.43 12.15 -26.91
N PRO A 71 32.64 10.80 -26.91
CA PRO A 71 31.68 9.74 -27.17
C PRO A 71 30.72 9.50 -25.99
N PHE A 72 29.42 9.49 -26.25
CA PHE A 72 28.42 9.31 -25.20
C PHE A 72 28.45 7.90 -24.61
N SER A 73 28.37 7.81 -23.27
CA SER A 73 28.08 6.57 -22.57
C SER A 73 27.16 6.82 -21.38
N PRO A 74 26.15 5.94 -21.15
CA PRO A 74 25.14 6.18 -20.11
C PRO A 74 25.65 5.94 -18.69
N GLY A 75 26.82 5.31 -18.51
CA GLY A 75 27.27 4.90 -17.17
C GLY A 75 26.31 3.94 -16.48
N SER A 76 26.40 3.85 -15.16
CA SER A 76 25.48 3.08 -14.31
C SER A 76 25.44 3.66 -12.91
N VAL A 77 24.28 3.62 -12.27
CA VAL A 77 24.16 3.96 -10.84
C VAL A 77 24.60 2.78 -9.96
N THR A 78 24.93 3.08 -8.71
CA THR A 78 25.28 2.04 -7.73
C THR A 78 24.08 1.18 -7.37
N SER A 79 24.31 -0.08 -7.01
CA SER A 79 23.27 -0.95 -6.47
C SER A 79 22.71 -0.41 -5.15
N SER A 80 23.48 0.35 -4.38
CA SER A 80 23.00 1.03 -3.18
C SER A 80 21.88 2.02 -3.51
N TYR A 81 22.03 2.85 -4.55
CA TYR A 81 20.99 3.78 -4.99
C TYR A 81 19.73 3.05 -5.45
N ILE A 82 19.90 2.03 -6.31
CA ILE A 82 18.76 1.21 -6.81
C ILE A 82 18.01 0.58 -5.65
N ASN A 83 18.72 -0.09 -4.74
CA ASN A 83 18.12 -0.75 -3.60
C ASN A 83 17.42 0.23 -2.66
N SER A 84 18.05 1.38 -2.38
CA SER A 84 17.44 2.41 -1.54
C SER A 84 16.13 2.92 -2.11
N GLN A 85 16.03 3.18 -3.41
CA GLN A 85 14.76 3.58 -4.03
C GLN A 85 13.71 2.46 -3.97
N LEU A 86 14.11 1.22 -4.27
CA LEU A 86 13.19 0.08 -4.22
C LEU A 86 12.67 -0.18 -2.81
N ASP A 87 13.50 -0.02 -1.79
CA ASP A 87 13.10 -0.16 -0.38
C ASP A 87 12.03 0.88 -0.01
N TYR A 88 12.18 2.15 -0.43
CA TYR A 88 11.17 3.19 -0.22
C TYR A 88 9.89 2.95 -1.01
N ILE A 89 10.00 2.53 -2.28
CA ILE A 89 8.83 2.16 -3.08
C ILE A 89 8.03 1.06 -2.38
N ASN A 90 8.69 0.01 -1.94
CA ASN A 90 8.04 -1.12 -1.28
C ASN A 90 7.52 -0.78 0.13
N PHE A 91 8.22 0.07 0.87
CA PHE A 91 7.71 0.63 2.12
C PHE A 91 6.38 1.37 1.91
N TYR A 92 6.35 2.28 0.93
CA TYR A 92 5.12 3.02 0.65
C TYR A 92 4.03 2.11 0.11
N ARG A 93 4.32 1.19 -0.79
CA ARG A 93 3.33 0.23 -1.28
C ARG A 93 2.72 -0.59 -0.13
N ALA A 94 3.52 -0.97 0.87
CA ALA A 94 3.03 -1.67 2.06
C ALA A 94 2.03 -0.83 2.89
N LEU A 95 2.19 0.50 2.98
CA LEU A 95 1.21 1.37 3.63
C LEU A 95 -0.18 1.33 2.98
N PHE A 96 -0.27 0.88 1.73
CA PHE A 96 -1.51 0.75 0.96
C PHE A 96 -1.94 -0.70 0.77
N ASP A 97 -1.37 -1.65 1.51
CA ASP A 97 -1.61 -3.10 1.39
C ASP A 97 -1.34 -3.63 -0.04
N LEU A 98 -0.40 -3.04 -0.75
CA LEU A 98 -0.01 -3.45 -2.09
C LEU A 98 1.20 -4.40 -2.05
N PRO A 99 1.26 -5.39 -2.94
CA PRO A 99 2.40 -6.29 -3.03
C PRO A 99 3.69 -5.52 -3.32
N SER A 100 4.81 -6.00 -2.76
CA SER A 100 6.13 -5.51 -3.11
C SER A 100 6.44 -5.79 -4.57
N ILE A 101 7.20 -4.88 -5.18
CA ILE A 101 7.70 -5.02 -6.56
C ILE A 101 9.20 -5.29 -6.55
N SER A 102 9.71 -5.74 -7.68
CA SER A 102 11.13 -5.99 -7.90
C SER A 102 11.72 -5.06 -8.95
N THR A 103 13.01 -5.16 -9.16
CA THR A 103 13.71 -4.52 -10.28
C THR A 103 14.58 -5.56 -10.99
N ASN A 104 14.99 -5.30 -12.22
CA ASN A 104 15.91 -6.14 -12.95
C ASN A 104 16.93 -5.29 -13.71
N LYS A 105 18.01 -5.95 -14.16
CA LYS A 105 19.12 -5.25 -14.80
C LYS A 105 18.72 -4.52 -16.08
N THR A 106 17.90 -5.15 -16.93
CA THR A 106 17.50 -4.57 -18.22
C THR A 106 16.71 -3.29 -18.02
N ASP A 107 15.71 -3.30 -17.11
CA ASP A 107 14.89 -2.12 -16.84
C ASP A 107 15.72 -1.01 -16.18
N ASN A 108 16.68 -1.36 -15.30
CA ASN A 108 17.59 -0.40 -14.70
C ASN A 108 18.54 0.22 -15.72
N ASP A 109 19.09 -0.59 -16.63
CA ASP A 109 19.95 -0.08 -17.71
C ASP A 109 19.18 0.88 -18.63
N ASN A 110 17.94 0.54 -18.98
CA ASN A 110 17.07 1.40 -19.79
C ASN A 110 16.72 2.72 -19.09
N ALA A 111 16.39 2.67 -17.79
CA ALA A 111 16.16 3.85 -16.98
C ALA A 111 17.43 4.71 -16.85
N GLN A 112 18.60 4.08 -16.72
CA GLN A 112 19.88 4.77 -16.67
C GLN A 112 20.24 5.44 -18.00
N ILE A 113 20.04 4.76 -19.13
CA ILE A 113 20.22 5.35 -20.47
C ILE A 113 19.33 6.59 -20.59
N THR A 114 18.07 6.50 -20.17
CA THR A 114 17.10 7.59 -20.23
C THR A 114 17.54 8.78 -19.38
N ALA A 115 17.92 8.56 -18.12
CA ALA A 115 18.40 9.59 -17.23
C ALA A 115 19.66 10.30 -17.81
N SER A 116 20.59 9.53 -18.35
CA SER A 116 21.85 10.06 -18.92
C SER A 116 21.61 10.82 -20.22
N VAL A 117 20.67 10.38 -21.08
CA VAL A 117 20.26 11.14 -22.27
C VAL A 117 19.64 12.48 -21.86
N MET A 118 18.71 12.48 -20.89
CA MET A 118 18.10 13.72 -20.38
C MET A 118 19.16 14.67 -19.80
N ALA A 119 20.12 14.15 -19.04
CA ALA A 119 21.23 14.92 -18.50
C ALA A 119 22.11 15.51 -19.60
N ALA A 120 22.44 14.72 -20.65
CA ALA A 120 23.26 15.15 -21.78
C ALA A 120 22.62 16.29 -22.59
N ILE A 121 21.31 16.21 -22.82
CA ILE A 121 20.57 17.26 -23.54
C ILE A 121 20.14 18.42 -22.64
N LYS A 122 20.43 18.33 -21.33
CA LYS A 122 19.97 19.32 -20.33
C LYS A 122 18.47 19.56 -20.40
N ALA A 123 17.71 18.45 -20.49
CA ALA A 123 16.25 18.49 -20.64
C ALA A 123 15.60 19.48 -19.67
N ASN A 124 14.67 20.30 -20.17
CA ASN A 124 14.07 21.35 -19.35
C ASN A 124 13.11 20.74 -18.31
N PRO A 125 13.39 20.87 -16.99
CA PRO A 125 12.57 20.25 -15.95
C PRO A 125 11.18 20.88 -15.79
N PHE A 126 10.92 22.03 -16.41
CA PHE A 126 9.64 22.76 -16.32
C PHE A 126 8.74 22.52 -17.53
N THR A 127 9.10 21.61 -18.42
CA THR A 127 8.30 21.20 -19.56
C THR A 127 8.09 19.68 -19.53
N ASN A 128 7.06 19.24 -20.25
CA ASN A 128 6.78 17.81 -20.36
C ASN A 128 7.94 17.07 -21.03
N GLN A 129 8.59 16.17 -20.30
CA GLN A 129 9.68 15.33 -20.77
C GLN A 129 9.27 13.86 -21.02
N HIS A 130 7.98 13.53 -20.88
CA HIS A 130 7.49 12.19 -21.20
C HIS A 130 7.52 11.97 -22.73
N GLY A 131 8.40 11.07 -23.18
CA GLY A 131 8.62 10.81 -24.59
C GLY A 131 9.53 11.82 -25.30
N LEU A 132 10.11 12.80 -24.59
CA LEU A 132 11.00 13.84 -25.10
C LEU A 132 10.38 14.57 -26.33
N PRO A 133 9.16 15.11 -26.24
CA PRO A 133 8.41 15.57 -27.40
C PRO A 133 9.02 16.81 -28.07
N SER A 134 9.71 17.65 -27.29
CA SER A 134 10.30 18.91 -27.77
C SER A 134 11.81 18.86 -27.91
N GLU A 135 12.42 17.71 -27.66
CA GLU A 135 13.87 17.57 -27.63
C GLU A 135 14.42 17.07 -28.98
N THR A 136 15.60 17.52 -29.33
CA THR A 136 16.32 17.11 -30.54
C THR A 136 17.48 16.20 -30.17
N ARG A 137 17.63 15.09 -30.89
CA ARG A 137 18.73 14.15 -30.69
C ARG A 137 20.06 14.78 -31.12
N PRO A 138 21.06 14.89 -30.23
CA PRO A 138 22.42 15.23 -30.61
C PRO A 138 23.07 14.12 -31.44
N ASP A 139 23.94 14.49 -32.38
CA ASP A 139 24.60 13.51 -33.28
C ASP A 139 25.45 12.48 -32.53
N TYR A 140 25.98 12.84 -31.36
CA TYR A 140 26.80 11.95 -30.53
C TYR A 140 26.00 10.93 -29.70
N ILE A 141 24.68 11.03 -29.69
CA ILE A 141 23.79 10.03 -29.09
C ILE A 141 23.23 9.16 -30.21
N ASN A 142 23.52 7.86 -30.20
CA ASN A 142 23.04 6.94 -31.22
C ASN A 142 21.52 6.74 -31.18
N ASP A 143 20.95 6.28 -32.30
CA ASP A 143 19.50 6.06 -32.44
C ASP A 143 18.91 5.09 -31.42
N THR A 144 19.67 4.07 -31.04
CA THR A 144 19.23 3.08 -30.04
C THR A 144 19.03 3.73 -28.68
N TYR A 145 20.00 4.48 -28.17
CA TYR A 145 19.88 5.17 -26.89
C TYR A 145 18.78 6.23 -26.92
N TRP A 146 18.66 6.96 -28.03
CA TRP A 146 17.61 7.96 -28.19
C TRP A 146 16.22 7.33 -28.18
N THR A 147 16.02 6.21 -28.88
CA THR A 147 14.76 5.47 -28.90
C THR A 147 14.40 4.91 -27.53
N ILE A 148 15.37 4.33 -26.81
CA ILE A 148 15.18 3.88 -25.42
C ILE A 148 14.74 5.07 -24.54
N ALA A 149 15.46 6.18 -24.60
CA ALA A 149 15.16 7.36 -23.79
C ALA A 149 13.74 7.90 -24.04
N LYS A 150 13.30 7.96 -25.28
CA LYS A 150 11.92 8.36 -25.64
C LYS A 150 10.87 7.39 -25.07
N ASN A 151 11.06 6.10 -25.26
CA ASN A 151 10.09 5.10 -24.87
C ASN A 151 10.02 4.97 -23.33
N VAL A 152 11.17 4.96 -22.67
CA VAL A 152 11.23 4.78 -21.21
C VAL A 152 10.81 6.05 -20.49
N SER A 153 11.19 7.26 -20.95
CA SER A 153 10.66 8.49 -20.35
C SER A 153 9.13 8.59 -20.46
N ALA A 154 8.55 8.12 -21.56
CA ALA A 154 7.10 8.08 -21.73
C ALA A 154 6.38 7.14 -20.75
N SER A 155 7.09 6.15 -20.22
CA SER A 155 6.55 5.10 -19.33
C SER A 155 7.09 5.17 -17.90
N SER A 156 7.65 6.31 -17.50
CA SER A 156 8.33 6.49 -16.21
C SER A 156 7.74 7.63 -15.39
N ASN A 157 7.86 7.51 -14.07
CA ASN A 157 7.87 8.66 -13.20
C ASN A 157 9.22 9.38 -13.35
N LEU A 158 9.19 10.69 -13.44
CA LEU A 158 10.36 11.54 -13.63
C LEU A 158 10.46 12.53 -12.46
N ASN A 159 11.62 12.61 -11.82
CA ASN A 159 11.91 13.60 -10.79
C ASN A 159 13.18 14.35 -11.15
N PHE A 160 13.10 15.67 -11.20
CA PHE A 160 14.21 16.56 -11.53
C PHE A 160 14.52 17.46 -10.33
N ASN A 161 15.75 17.40 -9.84
CA ASN A 161 16.14 18.08 -8.62
C ASN A 161 17.55 18.67 -8.68
N VAL A 162 17.76 19.81 -8.07
CA VAL A 162 19.08 20.49 -7.97
C VAL A 162 19.77 20.24 -6.62
N SER A 163 19.09 19.63 -5.66
CA SER A 163 19.64 19.34 -4.34
C SER A 163 20.11 17.89 -4.21
N ASN A 164 21.00 17.67 -3.26
CA ASN A 164 21.43 16.32 -2.89
C ASN A 164 20.33 15.65 -2.07
N GLN A 165 19.40 15.00 -2.74
CA GLN A 165 18.33 14.26 -2.10
C GLN A 165 18.76 12.81 -1.80
N SER A 166 18.22 12.24 -0.72
CA SER A 166 18.25 10.82 -0.52
C SER A 166 17.40 10.10 -1.60
N ALA A 167 17.59 8.81 -1.75
CA ALA A 167 16.70 8.00 -2.59
C ALA A 167 15.25 8.05 -2.11
N GLY A 168 15.06 8.14 -0.79
CA GLY A 168 13.75 8.24 -0.16
C GLY A 168 13.02 9.52 -0.45
N ASP A 169 13.73 10.66 -0.47
CA ASP A 169 13.12 11.96 -0.79
C ASP A 169 12.54 11.95 -2.21
N VAL A 170 13.27 11.37 -3.18
CA VAL A 170 12.77 11.24 -4.57
C VAL A 170 11.45 10.46 -4.61
N ILE A 171 11.39 9.33 -3.92
CA ILE A 171 10.17 8.49 -3.91
C ILE A 171 9.05 9.15 -3.12
N THR A 172 9.38 9.88 -2.04
CA THR A 172 8.39 10.64 -1.26
C THR A 172 7.78 11.77 -2.08
N ASP A 173 8.60 12.50 -2.86
CA ASP A 173 8.12 13.55 -3.77
C ASP A 173 7.15 12.98 -4.81
N LEU A 174 7.47 11.84 -5.41
CA LEU A 174 6.61 11.17 -6.39
C LEU A 174 5.33 10.59 -5.75
N LEU A 175 5.38 10.15 -4.51
CA LEU A 175 4.21 9.65 -3.78
C LEU A 175 3.27 10.78 -3.36
N THR A 176 3.82 11.84 -2.75
CA THR A 176 3.03 13.01 -2.33
C THR A 176 2.52 13.80 -3.53
N ASP A 177 3.22 13.70 -4.64
CA ASP A 177 2.93 14.34 -5.93
C ASP A 177 2.84 15.88 -5.85
N THR A 178 3.53 16.44 -4.87
CA THR A 178 3.45 17.87 -4.53
C THR A 178 4.09 18.79 -5.57
N TYR A 179 5.04 18.25 -6.35
CA TYR A 179 5.77 18.98 -7.40
C TYR A 179 5.33 18.62 -8.82
N ASN A 180 4.15 18.03 -8.97
CA ASN A 180 3.61 17.66 -10.26
C ASN A 180 3.33 18.91 -11.11
N LEU A 181 3.85 18.94 -12.34
CA LEU A 181 3.66 20.06 -13.27
C LEU A 181 2.21 20.21 -13.73
N ASP A 182 1.48 19.10 -13.86
CA ASP A 182 0.07 19.07 -14.24
C ASP A 182 -0.87 19.30 -13.05
N GLY A 183 -0.33 19.71 -11.90
CA GLY A 183 -1.09 20.08 -10.72
C GLY A 183 -1.55 18.87 -9.90
N SER A 184 -2.87 18.69 -9.75
CA SER A 184 -3.43 17.72 -8.83
C SER A 184 -3.85 16.39 -9.46
N ASP A 185 -3.33 16.03 -10.63
CA ASP A 185 -3.74 14.78 -11.32
C ASP A 185 -3.18 13.51 -10.64
N THR A 186 -2.17 13.67 -9.80
CA THR A 186 -1.52 12.63 -8.98
C THR A 186 -1.01 11.44 -9.81
N GLY A 187 -0.52 11.71 -11.03
CA GLY A 187 -0.07 10.69 -11.98
C GLY A 187 1.09 9.86 -11.45
N HIS A 188 2.11 10.48 -10.85
CA HIS A 188 3.25 9.76 -10.28
C HIS A 188 2.83 8.81 -9.16
N ARG A 189 1.97 9.28 -8.24
CA ARG A 189 1.40 8.46 -7.18
C ARG A 189 0.60 7.28 -7.74
N ALA A 190 -0.27 7.53 -8.72
CA ALA A 190 -1.11 6.50 -9.31
C ALA A 190 -0.26 5.37 -9.91
N TRP A 191 0.86 5.69 -10.55
CA TRP A 191 1.79 4.70 -11.08
C TRP A 191 2.55 3.96 -9.97
N LEU A 192 3.09 4.65 -8.96
CA LEU A 192 3.76 4.01 -7.82
C LEU A 192 2.84 3.06 -7.04
N LEU A 193 1.56 3.42 -6.92
CA LEU A 193 0.55 2.66 -6.19
C LEU A 193 -0.32 1.79 -7.10
N SER A 194 0.07 1.63 -8.38
CA SER A 194 -0.67 0.72 -9.27
C SER A 194 -0.76 -0.67 -8.66
N SER A 195 -1.99 -1.16 -8.57
CA SER A 195 -2.28 -2.49 -8.05
C SER A 195 -1.89 -3.62 -9.01
N ARG A 196 -1.43 -3.26 -10.21
CA ARG A 196 -0.97 -4.18 -11.26
C ARG A 196 0.54 -4.17 -11.46
N LEU A 197 1.26 -3.18 -10.87
CA LEU A 197 2.70 -3.02 -10.99
C LEU A 197 3.44 -4.16 -10.29
N THR A 198 4.41 -4.78 -10.97
CA THR A 198 5.20 -5.89 -10.44
C THR A 198 6.70 -5.67 -10.50
N THR A 199 7.15 -4.74 -11.35
CA THR A 199 8.57 -4.43 -11.54
C THR A 199 8.76 -2.94 -11.79
N THR A 200 9.99 -2.45 -11.61
CA THR A 200 10.39 -1.08 -11.94
C THR A 200 11.83 -1.05 -12.43
N GLY A 201 12.15 -0.09 -13.29
CA GLY A 201 13.52 0.25 -13.67
C GLY A 201 13.93 1.54 -12.98
N ILE A 202 15.16 1.61 -12.46
CA ILE A 202 15.66 2.75 -11.68
C ILE A 202 16.96 3.25 -12.28
N GLY A 203 17.00 4.54 -12.62
CA GLY A 203 18.20 5.21 -13.13
C GLY A 203 18.25 6.66 -12.71
N ALA A 204 19.44 7.24 -12.67
CA ALA A 204 19.63 8.66 -12.39
C ALA A 204 20.94 9.17 -12.98
N ALA A 205 20.93 10.46 -13.39
CA ALA A 205 22.15 11.12 -13.88
C ALA A 205 22.13 12.61 -13.53
N TYR A 206 23.28 13.15 -13.17
CA TYR A 206 23.48 14.59 -13.02
C TYR A 206 23.88 15.21 -14.37
N GLY A 207 23.16 16.24 -14.78
CA GLY A 207 23.53 17.06 -15.91
C GLY A 207 24.51 18.18 -15.52
N GLU A 208 25.20 18.77 -16.50
CA GLU A 208 26.05 19.96 -16.29
C GLU A 208 25.28 21.19 -15.78
N ASN A 209 23.95 21.19 -15.89
CA ASN A 209 23.06 22.21 -15.35
C ASN A 209 22.73 21.98 -13.86
N ASN A 210 23.42 21.06 -13.19
CA ASN A 210 23.25 20.66 -11.79
C ASN A 210 21.91 19.99 -11.47
N TYR A 211 21.06 19.70 -12.45
CA TYR A 211 19.89 18.87 -12.21
C TYR A 211 20.27 17.41 -12.15
N ARG A 212 19.71 16.68 -11.18
CA ARG A 212 19.66 15.23 -11.17
C ARG A 212 18.37 14.79 -11.85
N TYR A 213 18.50 14.05 -12.91
CA TYR A 213 17.40 13.43 -13.66
C TYR A 213 17.20 12.03 -13.11
N SER A 214 16.13 11.81 -12.35
CA SER A 214 15.76 10.51 -11.78
C SER A 214 14.61 9.91 -12.56
N VAL A 215 14.73 8.62 -12.91
CA VAL A 215 13.79 7.88 -13.76
C VAL A 215 13.38 6.60 -13.04
N GLN A 216 12.07 6.41 -12.82
CA GLN A 216 11.47 5.18 -12.33
C GLN A 216 10.48 4.68 -13.38
N GLN A 217 10.87 3.66 -14.15
CA GLN A 217 9.97 3.06 -15.12
C GLN A 217 8.85 2.30 -14.39
N VAL A 218 7.60 2.66 -14.65
CA VAL A 218 6.43 2.18 -13.89
C VAL A 218 5.24 1.78 -14.75
N ALA A 219 5.26 2.09 -16.05
CA ALA A 219 4.18 1.78 -16.97
C ALA A 219 4.62 0.70 -17.97
N TYR A 220 4.34 -0.55 -17.64
CA TYR A 220 4.61 -1.69 -18.52
C TYR A 220 3.29 -2.14 -19.17
N PRO A 221 3.18 -2.17 -20.51
CA PRO A 221 1.92 -2.57 -21.18
C PRO A 221 1.38 -3.92 -20.73
N SER A 222 2.28 -4.86 -20.37
CA SER A 222 1.90 -6.17 -19.84
C SER A 222 1.15 -6.10 -18.50
N ASP A 223 1.39 -5.06 -17.69
CA ASP A 223 0.74 -4.90 -16.39
C ASP A 223 -0.74 -4.55 -16.55
N GLY A 224 -1.12 -3.86 -17.62
CA GLY A 224 -2.51 -3.55 -17.92
C GLY A 224 -3.42 -4.78 -18.04
N TYR A 225 -2.85 -5.94 -18.37
CA TYR A 225 -3.56 -7.20 -18.52
C TYR A 225 -3.56 -8.08 -17.27
N LYS A 226 -2.80 -7.69 -16.22
CA LYS A 226 -2.76 -8.42 -14.96
C LYS A 226 -4.00 -8.12 -14.11
N ALA A 227 -4.41 -9.08 -13.29
CA ALA A 227 -5.41 -8.83 -12.27
C ALA A 227 -4.90 -7.78 -11.27
N ALA A 228 -5.77 -6.87 -10.86
CA ALA A 228 -5.44 -5.91 -9.81
C ALA A 228 -5.30 -6.63 -8.46
N ALA A 229 -4.19 -6.41 -7.77
CA ALA A 229 -3.96 -6.97 -6.43
C ALA A 229 -4.91 -6.38 -5.37
N LYS A 230 -5.43 -5.18 -5.63
CA LYS A 230 -6.39 -4.47 -4.77
C LYS A 230 -7.32 -3.64 -5.66
N SER A 231 -8.63 -3.72 -5.41
CA SER A 231 -9.63 -2.99 -6.20
C SER A 231 -9.68 -1.50 -5.88
N THR A 232 -9.33 -1.12 -4.66
CA THR A 232 -9.44 0.25 -4.15
C THR A 232 -8.15 0.68 -3.47
N VAL A 233 -7.59 1.80 -3.90
CA VAL A 233 -6.44 2.45 -3.27
C VAL A 233 -6.81 3.90 -2.97
N ALA A 234 -6.88 4.25 -1.69
CA ALA A 234 -7.16 5.61 -1.24
C ALA A 234 -5.89 6.26 -0.66
N TYR A 235 -5.71 7.55 -0.90
CA TYR A 235 -4.67 8.36 -0.27
C TYR A 235 -5.32 9.52 0.48
N PRO A 236 -5.21 9.57 1.83
CA PRO A 236 -4.58 8.57 2.72
C PRO A 236 -5.28 7.21 2.69
N ASN A 237 -4.57 6.13 3.07
CA ASN A 237 -5.16 4.80 3.17
C ASN A 237 -6.01 4.67 4.44
N SER A 238 -6.93 3.71 4.45
CA SER A 238 -7.68 3.33 5.66
C SER A 238 -6.77 2.71 6.73
N GLY A 239 -7.19 2.73 7.99
CA GLY A 239 -6.42 2.24 9.13
C GLY A 239 -5.52 3.32 9.73
N VAL A 240 -4.24 3.06 9.95
CA VAL A 240 -3.30 4.07 10.45
C VAL A 240 -2.47 4.65 9.31
N PHE A 241 -2.23 5.97 9.34
CA PHE A 241 -1.54 6.64 8.24
C PHE A 241 -0.57 7.73 8.75
N PRO A 242 0.66 7.82 8.19
CA PRO A 242 1.63 8.83 8.61
C PRO A 242 1.18 10.25 8.24
N ILE A 243 1.14 11.15 9.24
CA ILE A 243 0.72 12.54 9.04
C ILE A 243 1.69 13.31 8.12
N GLU A 244 2.98 12.96 8.15
CA GLU A 244 4.02 13.61 7.36
C GLU A 244 3.76 13.49 5.85
N LEU A 245 3.11 12.44 5.40
CA LEU A 245 2.73 12.25 3.99
C LEU A 245 1.55 13.13 3.55
N LEU A 246 0.90 13.80 4.50
CA LEU A 246 -0.21 14.73 4.23
C LEU A 246 0.16 16.18 4.52
N GLN A 247 1.36 16.42 5.06
CA GLN A 247 1.86 17.75 5.39
C GLN A 247 2.63 18.36 4.21
N GLY A 248 2.30 19.58 3.90
CA GLY A 248 2.92 20.32 2.79
C GLY A 248 1.89 21.06 1.96
N ASN A 249 2.38 21.81 0.99
CA ASN A 249 1.54 22.54 0.06
C ASN A 249 1.18 21.64 -1.12
N ASN A 250 -0.04 21.78 -1.62
CA ASN A 250 -0.49 21.13 -2.85
C ASN A 250 -0.51 19.57 -2.83
N ILE A 251 -0.65 18.95 -1.66
CA ILE A 251 -0.83 17.51 -1.58
C ILE A 251 -2.32 17.19 -1.80
N ALA A 252 -2.66 16.78 -3.00
CA ALA A 252 -4.00 16.29 -3.29
C ALA A 252 -4.20 14.90 -2.72
N TRP A 253 -5.38 14.62 -2.17
CA TRP A 253 -5.82 13.28 -1.82
C TRP A 253 -6.38 12.58 -3.06
N SER A 254 -6.48 11.25 -3.02
CA SER A 254 -6.94 10.50 -4.18
C SER A 254 -7.70 9.24 -3.81
N LEU A 255 -8.58 8.82 -4.73
CA LEU A 255 -9.20 7.50 -4.74
C LEU A 255 -8.98 6.88 -6.12
N TYR A 256 -8.37 5.69 -6.14
CA TYR A 256 -8.16 4.90 -7.34
C TYR A 256 -8.97 3.61 -7.25
N LEU A 257 -9.73 3.29 -8.31
CA LEU A 257 -10.50 2.04 -8.41
C LEU A 257 -10.04 1.27 -9.64
N SER A 258 -9.84 -0.03 -9.50
CA SER A 258 -9.40 -0.92 -10.59
C SER A 258 -10.52 -1.78 -11.20
N ASP A 259 -11.73 -1.65 -10.70
CA ASP A 259 -12.87 -2.52 -11.03
C ASP A 259 -14.16 -1.74 -11.28
N LYS A 260 -14.09 -0.40 -11.24
CA LYS A 260 -15.27 0.45 -11.37
C LYS A 260 -14.92 1.80 -11.97
N THR A 261 -15.68 2.21 -12.98
CA THR A 261 -15.62 3.55 -13.55
C THR A 261 -16.68 4.45 -12.94
N ILE A 262 -16.27 5.64 -12.47
CA ILE A 262 -17.14 6.68 -11.94
C ILE A 262 -17.21 7.82 -12.94
N SER A 263 -18.41 8.23 -13.29
CA SER A 263 -18.65 9.43 -14.10
C SER A 263 -18.78 10.68 -13.21
N GLY A 264 -18.24 11.79 -13.68
CA GLY A 264 -18.31 13.09 -13.00
C GLY A 264 -17.47 13.16 -11.71
N THR A 265 -17.79 14.13 -10.88
CA THR A 265 -17.10 14.44 -9.63
C THR A 265 -18.07 14.35 -8.45
N PRO A 266 -17.98 13.33 -7.59
CA PRO A 266 -18.86 13.17 -6.44
C PRO A 266 -18.60 14.26 -5.37
N LYS A 267 -19.60 14.51 -4.54
CA LYS A 267 -19.40 15.31 -3.33
C LYS A 267 -18.54 14.53 -2.35
N ILE A 268 -17.50 15.18 -1.78
CA ILE A 268 -16.58 14.56 -0.83
C ILE A 268 -16.56 15.37 0.45
N THR A 269 -16.74 14.70 1.57
CA THR A 269 -16.76 15.29 2.91
C THR A 269 -15.72 14.60 3.78
N ILE A 270 -14.92 15.38 4.48
CA ILE A 270 -13.94 14.90 5.46
C ILE A 270 -14.40 15.37 6.85
N THR A 271 -14.46 14.45 7.79
CA THR A 271 -14.84 14.73 9.19
C THR A 271 -13.73 14.27 10.11
N ASP A 272 -13.25 15.17 10.95
CA ASP A 272 -12.45 14.84 12.13
C ASP A 272 -13.42 14.30 13.19
N LEU A 273 -13.33 13.01 13.49
CA LEU A 273 -14.25 12.33 14.41
C LEU A 273 -14.03 12.71 15.88
N ASP A 274 -12.86 13.22 16.22
CA ASP A 274 -12.52 13.65 17.59
C ASP A 274 -13.09 15.02 17.92
N THR A 275 -13.13 15.91 16.94
CA THR A 275 -13.64 17.28 17.14
C THR A 275 -15.03 17.50 16.57
N GLY A 276 -15.50 16.60 15.69
CA GLY A 276 -16.72 16.77 14.91
C GLY A 276 -16.59 17.81 13.78
N GLN A 277 -15.41 18.38 13.56
CA GLN A 277 -15.18 19.33 12.48
C GLN A 277 -15.35 18.64 11.14
N THR A 278 -16.12 19.24 10.27
CA THR A 278 -16.36 18.73 8.91
C THR A 278 -15.90 19.75 7.87
N SER A 279 -15.24 19.27 6.82
CA SER A 279 -14.83 20.04 5.65
C SER A 279 -15.33 19.42 4.36
N GLN A 280 -15.72 20.27 3.42
CA GLN A 280 -15.96 19.84 2.05
C GLN A 280 -14.63 19.84 1.28
N ALA A 281 -14.39 18.78 0.53
CA ALA A 281 -13.25 18.73 -0.37
C ALA A 281 -13.37 19.83 -1.44
N THR A 282 -12.22 20.35 -1.85
CA THR A 282 -12.10 21.36 -2.90
C THR A 282 -11.34 20.80 -4.10
N LYS A 283 -11.48 21.42 -5.26
CA LYS A 283 -10.82 21.00 -6.51
C LYS A 283 -10.95 19.51 -6.76
N VAL A 284 -12.20 19.00 -6.65
CA VAL A 284 -12.48 17.59 -6.95
C VAL A 284 -12.41 17.39 -8.46
N ASN A 285 -11.54 16.50 -8.90
CA ASN A 285 -11.32 16.20 -10.31
C ASN A 285 -11.47 14.70 -10.58
N ASN A 286 -11.87 14.37 -11.80
CA ASN A 286 -11.91 13.00 -12.28
C ASN A 286 -10.97 12.87 -13.49
N PHE A 287 -9.83 12.20 -13.27
CA PHE A 287 -8.81 11.96 -14.28
C PHE A 287 -8.83 10.53 -14.84
N SER A 288 -9.96 9.83 -14.73
CA SER A 288 -10.08 8.43 -15.17
C SER A 288 -9.71 8.24 -16.65
N ASN A 289 -9.91 9.24 -17.48
CA ASN A 289 -9.50 9.23 -18.89
C ASN A 289 -7.99 9.19 -19.12
N LYS A 290 -7.18 9.48 -18.10
CA LYS A 290 -5.72 9.41 -18.19
C LYS A 290 -5.17 7.98 -18.05
N GLY A 291 -5.92 7.08 -17.40
CA GLY A 291 -5.54 5.68 -17.22
C GLY A 291 -4.26 5.43 -16.43
N TYR A 292 -3.82 6.40 -15.62
CA TYR A 292 -2.63 6.27 -14.78
C TYR A 292 -2.75 5.07 -13.84
N GLY A 293 -1.66 4.32 -13.69
CA GLY A 293 -1.64 3.12 -12.85
C GLY A 293 -2.59 2.00 -13.32
N TYR A 294 -3.15 2.10 -14.53
CA TYR A 294 -4.18 1.19 -15.04
C TYR A 294 -5.44 1.14 -14.16
N PHE A 295 -5.77 2.25 -13.50
CA PHE A 295 -7.01 2.40 -12.75
C PHE A 295 -8.18 2.83 -13.67
N ASP A 296 -9.34 2.24 -13.41
CA ASP A 296 -10.60 2.58 -14.11
C ASP A 296 -11.19 3.90 -13.61
N THR A 297 -10.93 4.24 -12.35
CA THR A 297 -11.29 5.52 -11.74
C THR A 297 -10.08 6.16 -11.07
N ILE A 298 -9.90 7.46 -11.34
CA ILE A 298 -8.89 8.32 -10.73
C ILE A 298 -9.60 9.59 -10.26
N LEU A 299 -9.99 9.62 -8.99
CA LEU A 299 -10.53 10.82 -8.35
C LEU A 299 -9.44 11.48 -7.51
N THR A 300 -9.28 12.79 -7.66
CA THR A 300 -8.36 13.59 -6.84
C THR A 300 -9.08 14.78 -6.22
N TYR A 301 -8.65 15.21 -5.04
CA TYR A 301 -9.26 16.32 -4.32
C TYR A 301 -8.34 16.85 -3.24
N PHE A 302 -8.58 18.09 -2.81
CA PHE A 302 -7.97 18.63 -1.60
C PHE A 302 -8.94 18.53 -0.42
N PRO A 303 -8.47 18.24 0.79
CA PRO A 303 -9.35 18.00 1.95
C PRO A 303 -10.06 19.27 2.48
N GLY A 304 -9.86 20.42 1.84
CA GLY A 304 -10.42 21.69 2.29
C GLY A 304 -9.70 22.22 3.53
N ASN A 305 -10.44 22.82 4.45
CA ASN A 305 -9.89 23.47 5.65
C ASN A 305 -9.86 22.55 6.88
N ILE A 306 -9.84 21.23 6.69
CA ILE A 306 -9.71 20.31 7.82
C ILE A 306 -8.32 20.43 8.44
N LYS A 307 -8.24 20.55 9.74
CA LYS A 307 -6.96 20.54 10.47
C LYS A 307 -6.54 19.08 10.68
N LEU A 308 -5.34 18.71 10.24
CA LEU A 308 -4.78 17.37 10.47
C LEU A 308 -3.97 17.36 11.77
N VAL A 309 -4.28 16.43 12.65
CA VAL A 309 -3.66 16.29 13.98
C VAL A 309 -3.27 14.83 14.19
N SER A 310 -2.02 14.59 14.58
CA SER A 310 -1.56 13.24 14.96
C SER A 310 -2.35 12.75 16.17
N GLY A 311 -2.81 11.51 16.11
CA GLY A 311 -3.65 10.90 17.14
C GLY A 311 -5.16 11.08 16.90
N HIS A 312 -5.60 11.83 15.88
CA HIS A 312 -7.01 11.97 15.53
C HIS A 312 -7.43 10.94 14.46
N GLU A 313 -8.73 10.63 14.48
CA GLU A 313 -9.40 9.80 13.48
C GLU A 313 -10.20 10.69 12.51
N TYR A 314 -10.11 10.36 11.23
CA TYR A 314 -10.80 11.06 10.16
C TYR A 314 -11.68 10.10 9.38
N ASN A 315 -12.88 10.55 9.02
CA ASN A 315 -13.75 9.84 8.09
C ASN A 315 -13.82 10.61 6.78
N VAL A 316 -13.64 9.89 5.68
CA VAL A 316 -13.81 10.39 4.32
C VAL A 316 -15.04 9.75 3.71
N ASN A 317 -16.00 10.56 3.30
CA ASN A 317 -17.21 10.11 2.61
C ASN A 317 -17.22 10.66 1.18
N ILE A 318 -16.99 9.79 0.20
CA ILE A 318 -17.13 10.07 -1.22
C ILE A 318 -18.51 9.56 -1.63
N SER A 319 -19.47 10.48 -1.75
CA SER A 319 -20.90 10.19 -1.87
C SER A 319 -21.22 9.16 -2.94
N ASN A 320 -21.90 8.07 -2.55
CA ASN A 320 -22.29 6.94 -3.41
C ASN A 320 -21.14 6.18 -4.08
N VAL A 321 -19.89 6.42 -3.64
CA VAL A 321 -18.70 5.79 -4.21
C VAL A 321 -17.97 4.95 -3.18
N TYR A 322 -17.43 5.60 -2.12
CA TYR A 322 -16.60 4.96 -1.12
C TYR A 322 -16.57 5.75 0.19
N GLN A 323 -16.56 5.06 1.31
CA GLN A 323 -16.41 5.66 2.63
C GLN A 323 -15.40 4.87 3.45
N TYR A 324 -14.51 5.57 4.14
CA TYR A 324 -13.48 4.95 4.98
C TYR A 324 -13.03 5.89 6.09
N SER A 325 -12.35 5.33 7.09
CA SER A 325 -11.69 6.10 8.15
C SER A 325 -10.22 5.76 8.25
N PHE A 326 -9.45 6.71 8.77
CA PHE A 326 -8.03 6.53 9.07
C PHE A 326 -7.66 7.33 10.32
N LYS A 327 -6.62 6.86 11.03
CA LYS A 327 -6.04 7.53 12.20
C LYS A 327 -4.64 8.00 11.88
N LEU A 328 -4.34 9.24 12.23
CA LEU A 328 -3.04 9.83 11.95
C LEU A 328 -2.05 9.54 13.07
N PHE A 329 -0.82 9.22 12.67
CA PHE A 329 0.31 9.05 13.57
C PHE A 329 1.57 9.71 12.98
N ASN A 330 2.62 9.93 13.81
CA ASN A 330 3.89 10.43 13.32
C ASN A 330 4.80 9.30 12.89
N GLN A 331 5.34 9.39 11.67
CA GLN A 331 6.25 8.40 11.09
C GLN A 331 7.56 8.29 11.87
N VAL A 332 8.01 9.40 12.47
CA VAL A 332 9.16 9.43 13.37
C VAL A 332 8.67 9.22 14.81
N ALA A 333 9.02 8.09 15.41
CA ALA A 333 8.53 7.71 16.74
C ALA A 333 8.79 8.75 17.84
N ALA A 334 9.92 9.48 17.76
CA ALA A 334 10.26 10.55 18.72
C ALA A 334 9.28 11.73 18.68
N ASN A 335 8.58 11.94 17.58
CA ASN A 335 7.61 13.00 17.38
C ASN A 335 6.17 12.55 17.70
N GLN A 336 5.96 11.26 18.02
CA GLN A 336 4.65 10.69 18.26
C GLN A 336 4.11 11.13 19.61
N PRO A 337 2.97 11.84 19.68
CA PRO A 337 2.23 12.02 20.93
C PRO A 337 1.80 10.66 21.50
N LYS A 338 1.58 10.62 22.82
CA LYS A 338 1.03 9.41 23.44
C LYS A 338 -0.30 9.05 22.77
N LEU A 339 -0.40 7.84 22.25
CA LEU A 339 -1.64 7.32 21.70
C LEU A 339 -2.51 6.79 22.84
N GLU A 340 -3.80 7.18 22.83
CA GLU A 340 -4.74 6.66 23.80
C GLU A 340 -5.21 5.27 23.39
N VAL A 341 -5.12 4.32 24.33
CA VAL A 341 -5.50 2.91 24.08
C VAL A 341 -6.99 2.73 24.32
N SER A 342 -7.69 2.10 23.40
CA SER A 342 -9.06 1.67 23.61
C SER A 342 -9.11 0.63 24.75
N GLU A 343 -9.76 0.95 25.86
CA GLU A 343 -9.99 -0.01 26.94
C GLU A 343 -11.02 -1.10 26.57
N ASP A 344 -11.66 -0.99 25.41
CA ASP A 344 -12.84 -1.78 25.06
C ASP A 344 -12.53 -2.94 24.10
N SER A 345 -11.73 -3.88 24.59
CA SER A 345 -11.72 -5.24 24.03
C SER A 345 -12.39 -6.28 24.96
N THR A 346 -13.07 -5.83 26.04
CA THR A 346 -13.66 -6.77 27.02
C THR A 346 -15.14 -6.58 27.33
N LYS A 347 -15.84 -5.59 26.75
CA LYS A 347 -17.27 -5.37 27.07
C LYS A 347 -18.14 -5.07 25.85
N THR A 348 -18.33 -6.06 24.98
CA THR A 348 -19.59 -6.19 24.25
C THR A 348 -19.98 -7.64 24.16
N LYS A 349 -20.17 -8.27 25.31
CA LYS A 349 -20.99 -9.47 25.40
C LYS A 349 -22.44 -9.05 25.62
N ASN A 350 -23.10 -8.55 24.59
CA ASN A 350 -24.55 -8.58 24.57
C ASN A 350 -25.00 -9.97 24.14
N LYS A 351 -25.46 -10.65 25.14
CA LYS A 351 -26.23 -11.86 25.22
C LYS A 351 -27.13 -12.11 24.01
N VAL A 352 -26.62 -12.85 23.03
CA VAL A 352 -27.46 -13.71 22.20
C VAL A 352 -27.17 -15.13 22.66
N LYS A 353 -28.19 -15.76 23.24
CA LYS A 353 -28.16 -17.13 23.71
C LYS A 353 -28.05 -18.07 22.51
N ASN A 354 -27.13 -19.03 22.60
CA ASN A 354 -26.94 -20.19 21.77
C ASN A 354 -26.25 -20.00 20.40
N SER A 355 -24.93 -19.93 20.44
CA SER A 355 -24.06 -20.75 19.57
C SER A 355 -22.66 -20.75 20.21
N SER A 356 -22.08 -21.91 20.39
CA SER A 356 -20.77 -22.12 21.01
C SER A 356 -19.68 -21.43 20.19
N THR A 357 -19.15 -20.33 20.71
CA THR A 357 -18.01 -19.61 20.12
C THR A 357 -16.72 -20.30 20.56
N ILE A 358 -16.12 -21.07 19.67
CA ILE A 358 -14.81 -21.69 19.83
C ILE A 358 -13.76 -20.69 19.31
N SER A 359 -12.71 -20.43 20.09
CA SER A 359 -11.65 -19.46 19.73
C SER A 359 -10.79 -19.99 18.57
N SER A 360 -10.44 -19.12 17.62
CA SER A 360 -9.72 -19.46 16.39
C SER A 360 -8.36 -20.16 16.60
N SER A 361 -7.73 -19.96 17.76
CA SER A 361 -6.44 -20.61 18.07
C SER A 361 -6.57 -22.03 18.65
N GLN A 362 -7.71 -22.39 19.23
CA GLN A 362 -8.01 -23.77 19.65
C GLN A 362 -8.55 -24.60 18.49
N ASN A 363 -9.28 -23.99 17.56
CA ASN A 363 -9.92 -24.68 16.45
C ASN A 363 -8.94 -25.33 15.47
N ILE A 364 -7.76 -24.73 15.25
CA ILE A 364 -6.76 -25.33 14.35
C ILE A 364 -6.15 -26.61 15.00
N LYS A 365 -6.11 -26.69 16.32
CA LYS A 365 -5.61 -27.87 17.03
C LYS A 365 -6.66 -28.97 17.10
N GLU A 366 -7.94 -28.60 17.19
CA GLU A 366 -9.07 -29.49 17.24
C GLU A 366 -9.61 -29.86 15.84
N ALA A 367 -9.44 -28.96 14.84
CA ALA A 367 -9.74 -29.28 13.45
C ALA A 367 -8.78 -30.33 12.86
N THR A 368 -7.56 -30.43 13.37
CA THR A 368 -6.66 -31.58 13.11
C THR A 368 -6.96 -32.76 13.99
N ASP A 369 -7.85 -32.64 15.00
CA ASP A 369 -8.24 -33.72 15.89
C ASP A 369 -9.65 -34.27 15.62
N GLU A 370 -10.57 -34.15 16.55
CA GLU A 370 -11.83 -34.90 16.56
C GLU A 370 -13.00 -34.22 15.87
N THR A 371 -13.05 -32.88 15.94
CA THR A 371 -14.12 -32.07 15.31
C THR A 371 -13.98 -32.07 13.80
N THR A 372 -12.78 -31.93 13.29
CA THR A 372 -12.48 -32.03 11.85
C THR A 372 -12.63 -33.46 11.37
N ARG A 373 -12.25 -34.47 12.17
CA ARG A 373 -12.52 -35.89 11.88
C ARG A 373 -14.02 -36.18 11.85
N ASN A 374 -14.82 -35.57 12.70
CA ASN A 374 -16.28 -35.79 12.74
C ASN A 374 -16.99 -35.00 11.63
N ILE A 375 -16.54 -33.80 11.33
CA ILE A 375 -17.02 -33.04 10.18
C ILE A 375 -16.61 -33.71 8.87
N LEU A 376 -15.39 -34.23 8.77
CA LEU A 376 -14.90 -34.96 7.60
C LEU A 376 -15.51 -36.35 7.44
N LYS A 377 -15.88 -37.04 8.53
CA LYS A 377 -16.67 -38.26 8.46
C LYS A 377 -18.08 -38.02 7.94
N GLN A 378 -18.65 -36.84 8.21
CA GLN A 378 -19.94 -36.42 7.66
C GLN A 378 -19.82 -35.92 6.22
N ALA A 379 -18.63 -35.48 5.77
CA ALA A 379 -18.35 -35.06 4.39
C ALA A 379 -18.23 -36.22 3.41
N ASP A 380 -17.93 -37.42 3.91
CA ASP A 380 -17.92 -38.67 3.11
C ASP A 380 -19.32 -39.17 2.79
N ASP A 381 -20.39 -38.54 3.32
CA ASP A 381 -21.79 -38.88 2.99
C ASP A 381 -22.25 -38.03 1.78
N PRO A 382 -22.53 -38.64 0.62
CA PRO A 382 -22.95 -37.91 -0.58
C PRO A 382 -24.21 -37.05 -0.43
N SER A 383 -25.01 -37.29 0.62
CA SER A 383 -26.27 -36.58 0.89
C SER A 383 -26.10 -35.32 1.73
N SER A 384 -24.91 -35.10 2.38
CA SER A 384 -24.64 -33.93 3.27
C SER A 384 -23.72 -32.88 2.67
N ASN A 385 -23.45 -32.95 1.38
CA ASN A 385 -22.34 -32.29 0.69
C ASN A 385 -22.31 -30.75 0.76
N THR A 386 -23.44 -30.06 0.86
CA THR A 386 -23.51 -28.59 0.74
C THR A 386 -23.19 -27.89 2.06
N THR A 387 -23.63 -28.41 3.17
CA THR A 387 -23.47 -27.79 4.50
C THR A 387 -22.04 -27.91 5.02
N ILE A 388 -21.40 -29.03 4.76
CA ILE A 388 -20.04 -29.33 5.20
C ILE A 388 -19.02 -28.58 4.36
N LYS A 389 -19.23 -28.50 3.05
CA LYS A 389 -18.42 -27.65 2.16
C LYS A 389 -18.50 -26.19 2.57
N SER A 390 -19.70 -25.73 2.97
CA SER A 390 -19.90 -24.37 3.47
C SER A 390 -19.18 -24.14 4.82
N ALA A 391 -19.19 -25.11 5.72
CA ALA A 391 -18.48 -25.00 7.00
C ALA A 391 -16.94 -25.00 6.82
N LEU A 392 -16.40 -25.80 5.91
CA LEU A 392 -14.97 -25.81 5.58
C LEU A 392 -14.55 -24.51 4.88
N LEU A 393 -15.39 -23.95 4.02
CA LEU A 393 -15.13 -22.66 3.38
C LEU A 393 -15.14 -21.52 4.40
N LEU A 394 -16.09 -21.54 5.35
CA LEU A 394 -16.13 -20.57 6.45
C LEU A 394 -14.85 -20.64 7.30
N GLN A 395 -14.42 -21.85 7.64
CA GLN A 395 -13.18 -22.08 8.40
C GLN A 395 -11.94 -21.64 7.60
N ALA A 396 -11.93 -21.80 6.28
CA ALA A 396 -10.88 -21.31 5.40
C ALA A 396 -10.88 -19.77 5.33
N GLU A 397 -12.03 -19.13 5.33
CA GLU A 397 -12.16 -17.66 5.40
C GLU A 397 -11.65 -17.13 6.74
N GLU A 398 -11.97 -17.76 7.86
CA GLU A 398 -11.44 -17.39 9.18
C GLU A 398 -9.90 -17.53 9.24
N LEU A 399 -9.34 -18.58 8.64
CA LEU A 399 -7.90 -18.76 8.48
C LEU A 399 -7.29 -17.65 7.62
N ARG A 400 -7.91 -17.31 6.50
CA ARG A 400 -7.48 -16.22 5.63
C ARG A 400 -7.48 -14.88 6.38
N ASP A 401 -8.54 -14.58 7.14
CA ASP A 401 -8.67 -13.33 7.87
C ASP A 401 -7.66 -13.26 9.02
N SER A 402 -7.40 -14.38 9.70
CA SER A 402 -6.31 -14.50 10.68
C SER A 402 -4.93 -14.29 10.06
N LEU A 403 -4.69 -14.84 8.86
CA LEU A 403 -3.47 -14.64 8.09
C LEU A 403 -3.32 -13.20 7.61
N ASN A 404 -4.39 -12.59 7.12
CA ASN A 404 -4.39 -11.20 6.69
C ASN A 404 -4.14 -10.26 7.88
N LYS A 405 -4.74 -10.56 9.03
CA LYS A 405 -4.46 -9.86 10.28
C LYS A 405 -3.01 -10.02 10.72
N ASN A 406 -2.47 -11.23 10.68
CA ASN A 406 -1.06 -11.50 10.97
C ASN A 406 -0.11 -10.92 9.92
N ARG A 407 -0.54 -10.79 8.65
CA ARG A 407 0.23 -10.11 7.59
C ARG A 407 0.23 -8.61 7.72
N ARG A 408 -0.86 -7.98 8.12
CA ARG A 408 -0.85 -6.57 8.53
C ARG A 408 0.11 -6.34 9.68
N MET A 409 0.35 -7.36 10.50
CA MET A 409 1.26 -7.33 11.64
C MET A 409 2.67 -7.87 11.35
N ASN A 410 2.87 -8.68 10.30
CA ASN A 410 4.13 -9.39 10.00
C ASN A 410 4.52 -9.53 8.52
N PRO A 411 4.22 -8.62 7.62
CA PRO A 411 4.81 -8.67 6.26
C PRO A 411 6.18 -8.02 6.23
N ILE A 412 6.83 -7.88 7.38
CA ILE A 412 7.88 -6.92 7.54
C ILE A 412 9.17 -7.65 7.31
N ILE A 413 9.77 -7.26 6.21
CA ILE A 413 11.19 -7.44 5.98
C ILE A 413 11.91 -6.59 7.02
N PHE A 414 12.30 -7.21 8.15
CA PHE A 414 13.03 -6.53 9.23
C PHE A 414 14.45 -6.13 8.82
N GLY A 415 14.88 -6.52 7.65
CA GLY A 415 16.16 -6.17 7.08
C GLY A 415 16.39 -6.96 5.79
N ARG A 416 17.32 -6.47 5.01
CA ARG A 416 17.83 -7.14 3.83
C ARG A 416 19.31 -7.41 4.06
N SER A 417 19.72 -8.66 4.02
CA SER A 417 21.15 -9.00 4.00
C SER A 417 21.53 -9.48 2.61
N TYR A 418 22.75 -9.14 2.21
CA TYR A 418 23.34 -9.59 0.96
C TYR A 418 24.46 -10.55 1.32
N GLN A 419 24.28 -11.83 1.04
CA GLN A 419 25.32 -12.85 1.23
C GLN A 419 25.47 -13.67 -0.04
N ASP A 420 26.68 -13.89 -0.45
CA ASP A 420 27.04 -14.77 -1.59
C ASP A 420 26.32 -14.44 -2.91
N GLY A 421 26.06 -13.15 -3.18
CA GLY A 421 25.38 -12.70 -4.39
C GLY A 421 23.85 -12.82 -4.35
N TYR A 422 23.26 -13.14 -3.20
CA TYR A 422 21.82 -13.31 -3.02
C TYR A 422 21.25 -12.36 -2.00
N SER A 423 20.02 -11.92 -2.26
CA SER A 423 19.26 -11.09 -1.31
C SER A 423 18.44 -11.96 -0.37
N TYR A 424 18.57 -11.72 0.91
CA TYR A 424 17.78 -12.35 1.97
C TYR A 424 16.90 -11.31 2.63
N TYR A 425 15.64 -11.66 2.86
CA TYR A 425 14.69 -10.85 3.60
C TYR A 425 14.53 -11.42 5.01
N ASN A 426 14.70 -10.58 6.01
CA ASN A 426 14.41 -10.96 7.39
C ASN A 426 12.93 -10.75 7.69
N LEU A 427 12.21 -11.83 8.00
CA LEU A 427 10.79 -11.82 8.31
C LEU A 427 10.51 -11.76 9.82
N GLY A 428 11.51 -11.44 10.65
CA GLY A 428 11.45 -11.47 12.11
C GLY A 428 11.85 -12.83 12.70
N GLU A 429 12.17 -12.86 13.99
CA GLU A 429 12.64 -14.05 14.71
C GLU A 429 13.80 -14.78 13.99
N ASP A 430 14.76 -14.02 13.42
CA ASP A 430 15.94 -14.53 12.67
C ASP A 430 15.60 -15.40 11.44
N GLN A 431 14.40 -15.25 10.90
CA GLN A 431 14.00 -15.95 9.66
C GLN A 431 14.49 -15.17 8.44
N LEU A 432 15.58 -15.65 7.83
CA LEU A 432 16.10 -15.13 6.59
C LEU A 432 15.47 -15.80 5.38
N PHE A 433 14.97 -15.00 4.46
CA PHE A 433 14.30 -15.41 3.24
C PHE A 433 15.17 -15.18 2.03
N HIS A 434 15.47 -16.21 1.26
CA HIS A 434 16.20 -16.08 0.02
C HIS A 434 15.26 -15.69 -1.14
N ASN A 435 15.55 -14.58 -1.81
CA ASN A 435 14.74 -14.04 -2.92
C ASN A 435 14.58 -15.02 -4.09
N PHE A 436 15.49 -15.98 -4.24
CA PHE A 436 15.49 -16.94 -5.35
C PHE A 436 14.37 -17.99 -5.29
N TYR A 437 13.71 -18.16 -4.13
CA TYR A 437 12.71 -19.21 -3.90
C TYR A 437 11.27 -18.72 -3.85
N VAL A 438 11.02 -17.44 -4.06
CA VAL A 438 9.66 -16.92 -4.23
C VAL A 438 9.22 -17.14 -5.67
N TYR A 439 9.15 -18.40 -6.05
CA TYR A 439 8.51 -18.81 -7.30
C TYR A 439 7.01 -18.92 -7.04
N GLY A 440 6.29 -17.87 -7.35
CA GLY A 440 4.85 -17.79 -7.26
C GLY A 440 4.39 -16.73 -6.25
N ASN A 441 3.48 -15.89 -6.68
CA ASN A 441 2.74 -15.04 -5.76
C ASN A 441 1.90 -15.93 -4.86
N PRO A 442 1.91 -15.73 -3.52
CA PRO A 442 1.00 -16.43 -2.66
C PRO A 442 -0.44 -16.06 -3.07
N ASP A 443 -1.23 -17.04 -3.41
CA ASP A 443 -2.67 -16.86 -3.54
C ASP A 443 -3.26 -16.79 -2.13
N LEU A 444 -3.84 -15.64 -1.81
CA LEU A 444 -4.49 -15.38 -0.51
C LEU A 444 -5.94 -15.82 -0.48
N THR A 445 -6.42 -16.43 -1.54
CA THR A 445 -7.76 -16.99 -1.57
C THR A 445 -7.80 -18.22 -0.66
N ALA A 446 -8.65 -18.17 0.35
CA ALA A 446 -8.91 -19.30 1.20
C ALA A 446 -9.70 -20.37 0.43
N GLY A 447 -9.49 -21.62 0.78
CA GLY A 447 -10.16 -22.71 0.10
C GLY A 447 -10.06 -24.04 0.85
N VAL A 448 -10.42 -25.10 0.14
CA VAL A 448 -10.34 -26.47 0.62
C VAL A 448 -9.48 -27.28 -0.34
N VAL A 449 -8.46 -27.95 0.19
CA VAL A 449 -7.64 -28.92 -0.54
C VAL A 449 -8.07 -30.35 -0.18
N ASN A 450 -8.30 -31.14 -1.20
CA ASN A 450 -8.59 -32.58 -1.05
C ASN A 450 -7.29 -33.35 -1.23
N ILE A 451 -6.91 -34.14 -0.21
CA ILE A 451 -5.72 -34.99 -0.29
C ILE A 451 -6.12 -36.27 -0.98
N ASP A 452 -5.55 -36.51 -2.14
CA ASP A 452 -5.80 -37.75 -2.88
C ASP A 452 -5.41 -38.98 -2.07
N ASN A 453 -6.15 -40.07 -2.23
CA ASN A 453 -5.83 -41.39 -1.64
C ASN A 453 -4.47 -41.92 -2.14
N SER A 454 -4.04 -41.50 -3.32
CA SER A 454 -2.75 -41.83 -3.94
C SER A 454 -1.64 -40.84 -3.63
N SER A 455 -1.89 -39.83 -2.77
CA SER A 455 -0.91 -38.80 -2.48
C SER A 455 0.38 -39.41 -1.95
N LEU A 456 1.49 -39.09 -2.64
CA LEU A 456 2.81 -39.55 -2.29
C LEU A 456 3.43 -38.79 -1.11
N ASP A 457 2.90 -37.62 -0.79
CA ASP A 457 3.41 -36.80 0.30
C ASP A 457 2.28 -36.39 1.26
N THR A 458 2.30 -36.98 2.43
CA THR A 458 1.35 -36.70 3.52
C THR A 458 1.97 -35.88 4.64
N HIS A 459 3.24 -35.47 4.51
CA HIS A 459 3.93 -34.75 5.58
C HIS A 459 3.43 -33.32 5.74
N ILE A 460 3.46 -32.84 6.97
CA ILE A 460 3.27 -31.45 7.30
C ILE A 460 4.63 -30.82 7.51
N TYR A 461 4.85 -29.68 6.84
CA TYR A 461 6.09 -28.92 6.85
C TYR A 461 5.93 -27.62 7.62
N THR A 462 7.02 -27.10 8.18
CA THR A 462 7.01 -25.80 8.87
C THR A 462 7.02 -24.61 7.91
N SER A 463 7.42 -24.82 6.66
CA SER A 463 7.56 -23.80 5.63
C SER A 463 7.49 -24.44 4.23
N PRO A 464 6.96 -23.74 3.22
CA PRO A 464 7.03 -24.16 1.82
C PRO A 464 8.42 -23.96 1.21
N TYR A 465 9.33 -23.29 1.90
CA TYR A 465 10.63 -22.89 1.40
C TYR A 465 11.73 -23.84 1.85
N PRO A 466 12.53 -24.40 0.95
CA PRO A 466 13.49 -25.47 1.25
C PRO A 466 14.46 -25.14 2.39
N SER A 467 14.96 -23.90 2.48
CA SER A 467 15.91 -23.46 3.49
C SER A 467 15.34 -23.39 4.91
N LEU A 468 14.01 -23.26 5.04
CA LEU A 468 13.28 -23.14 6.30
C LEU A 468 12.39 -24.38 6.57
N GLN A 469 12.43 -25.34 5.65
CA GLN A 469 11.58 -26.51 5.67
C GLN A 469 12.06 -27.52 6.71
N LYS A 470 11.19 -27.79 7.69
CA LYS A 470 11.37 -28.90 8.61
C LYS A 470 10.15 -29.77 8.52
N LEU A 471 10.37 -31.07 8.46
CA LEU A 471 9.31 -32.05 8.62
C LEU A 471 8.80 -31.99 10.06
N THR A 472 7.48 -32.01 10.21
CA THR A 472 6.87 -32.22 11.52
C THR A 472 6.55 -33.72 11.70
N SER A 473 6.29 -34.14 12.91
CA SER A 473 5.80 -35.50 13.20
C SER A 473 4.35 -35.72 12.77
N ASN A 474 3.67 -34.66 12.31
CA ASN A 474 2.27 -34.70 11.92
C ASN A 474 2.11 -34.99 10.43
N HIS A 475 1.05 -35.66 10.08
CA HIS A 475 0.70 -36.02 8.70
C HIS A 475 -0.75 -35.69 8.40
N VAL A 476 -1.04 -35.33 7.14
CA VAL A 476 -2.40 -35.30 6.64
C VAL A 476 -2.86 -36.71 6.28
N THR A 477 -4.15 -36.93 6.34
CA THR A 477 -4.74 -38.22 6.01
C THR A 477 -5.18 -38.26 4.56
N PRO A 478 -4.70 -39.19 3.73
CA PRO A 478 -5.21 -39.38 2.38
C PRO A 478 -6.74 -39.56 2.35
N GLY A 479 -7.40 -39.10 1.33
CA GLY A 479 -8.84 -39.11 1.16
C GLY A 479 -9.60 -38.10 2.04
N LYS A 480 -8.92 -37.21 2.74
CA LYS A 480 -9.51 -36.14 3.55
C LYS A 480 -9.32 -34.75 2.94
N SER A 481 -10.24 -33.87 3.31
CA SER A 481 -10.21 -32.44 2.90
C SER A 481 -9.71 -31.56 4.05
N TYR A 482 -8.90 -30.55 3.71
CA TYR A 482 -8.35 -29.61 4.67
C TYR A 482 -8.62 -28.18 4.20
N ALA A 483 -9.08 -27.35 5.13
CA ALA A 483 -9.20 -25.92 4.88
C ALA A 483 -7.82 -25.25 4.87
N TYR A 484 -7.58 -24.36 3.92
CA TYR A 484 -6.36 -23.56 3.87
C TYR A 484 -6.70 -22.06 3.71
N GLY A 485 -5.89 -21.21 4.29
CA GLY A 485 -6.04 -19.75 4.18
C GLY A 485 -5.19 -19.12 3.09
N GLN A 486 -4.23 -19.87 2.54
CA GLN A 486 -3.29 -19.38 1.53
C GLN A 486 -2.71 -20.55 0.76
N SER A 487 -2.44 -20.35 -0.54
CA SER A 487 -1.63 -21.27 -1.35
C SER A 487 -0.47 -20.59 -2.04
N ILE A 488 0.56 -21.37 -2.39
CA ILE A 488 1.70 -20.95 -3.19
C ILE A 488 1.93 -22.00 -4.25
N THR A 489 1.76 -21.65 -5.51
CA THR A 489 1.99 -22.57 -6.63
C THR A 489 3.34 -22.29 -7.27
N THR A 490 4.13 -23.36 -7.42
CA THR A 490 5.36 -23.39 -8.20
C THR A 490 5.12 -24.22 -9.47
N ASN A 491 6.11 -24.32 -10.35
CA ASN A 491 5.98 -25.05 -11.63
C ASN A 491 5.51 -26.51 -11.50
N HIS A 492 5.74 -27.15 -10.36
CA HIS A 492 5.43 -28.57 -10.15
C HIS A 492 4.79 -28.89 -8.81
N THR A 493 4.49 -27.88 -8.00
CA THR A 493 4.01 -28.12 -6.63
C THR A 493 3.15 -26.97 -6.14
N THR A 494 2.01 -27.26 -5.58
CA THR A 494 1.19 -26.29 -4.84
C THR A 494 1.31 -26.56 -3.35
N TRP A 495 1.65 -25.54 -2.60
CA TRP A 495 1.73 -25.54 -1.16
C TRP A 495 0.49 -24.89 -0.55
N TYR A 496 -0.10 -25.50 0.44
CA TYR A 496 -1.29 -25.01 1.13
C TYR A 496 -0.99 -24.74 2.60
N TYR A 497 -1.32 -23.56 3.09
CA TYR A 497 -1.12 -23.17 4.47
C TYR A 497 -2.32 -23.54 5.32
N LEU A 498 -2.14 -24.45 6.28
CA LEU A 498 -3.17 -24.94 7.19
C LEU A 498 -3.24 -24.17 8.53
N GLY A 499 -2.48 -23.07 8.68
CA GLY A 499 -2.34 -22.35 9.95
C GLY A 499 -1.19 -22.85 10.82
N LYS A 500 -0.82 -22.09 11.87
CA LYS A 500 0.22 -22.44 12.87
C LYS A 500 1.56 -22.91 12.30
N LYS A 501 2.04 -22.25 11.24
CA LYS A 501 3.28 -22.64 10.54
C LYS A 501 3.20 -24.08 9.97
N GLN A 502 2.01 -24.54 9.60
CA GLN A 502 1.80 -25.85 9.00
C GLN A 502 1.49 -25.71 7.52
N TRP A 503 2.29 -26.37 6.69
CA TRP A 503 2.16 -26.40 5.26
C TRP A 503 2.10 -27.84 4.76
N ILE A 504 1.27 -28.06 3.78
CA ILE A 504 1.26 -29.30 3.01
C ILE A 504 1.54 -29.01 1.55
N ARG A 505 2.04 -29.97 0.82
CA ARG A 505 2.29 -29.84 -0.62
C ARG A 505 1.55 -30.89 -1.42
N GLN A 506 1.16 -30.47 -2.60
CA GLN A 506 0.60 -31.34 -3.61
C GLN A 506 1.40 -31.16 -4.90
N PHE A 507 1.81 -32.25 -5.51
CA PHE A 507 2.49 -32.20 -6.80
C PHE A 507 1.44 -32.02 -7.91
N ASN A 508 1.74 -31.06 -8.83
CA ASN A 508 0.86 -30.75 -9.98
C ASN A 508 1.21 -31.65 -11.16
#